data_fd3c056cd03c0b6758d6e70ba0ae015b
#
_entry.id   fd3c056cd03c0b6758d6e70ba0ae015b
#
_cell.length_a   1.000
_cell.length_b   1.000
_cell.length_c   1.000
_cell.angle_alpha   90.00
_cell.angle_beta   90.00
_cell.angle_gamma   90.00
#
_symmetry.space_group_name_H-M   'P 1'
#
loop_
_entity.id
_entity.type
_entity.pdbx_description
1 polymer ?
#
loop_
_entity_poly.entity_id
_entity_poly.type
_entity_poly.pdbx_seq_one_letter_code
_entity_poly.pdbx_strand_id
1 'polypeptide(L)'
;VYIEPQTTLAYTQELQNLIYDEKEEIDLILRALTNYMRPFVDDVNQFASLLILIDMHAAKAYYAKEMDGVMPMLRDTQEIDLKKAYHPLLYLSNKRKKNTTYPQDVHLHAENRIVVISGPNAGGKSITLKTVGLLQLMLQSGFLLPVDESSHMSVFERILTDIGDNQSIENELSTYSYRLKNMQRFLKKCDEKTLFLIDEFGTGSDPELGGALAEIFLEVFYERNAFGAITTHYSNLKLLANELPHMTNANMQFDGRSLQPTFHLVTGEAGSSFTFEVAEKNGIPYSLINKAKKKIERGKVRFDASIAKLQKERASMSKTSKAMQEASVKSKRENEKLETLNAKVKLKLARYQELFDQEKRMIVLGNSVNDAAERFFITNKKRSLISELLQIVETENAKRKRKSNAVHKKEQQEKRAIKKEVVAKVAVVRKEKKKQKETKPKENFRPKVTFQIGDKVRMFDGKAVGTIDTLEKKKAIVNYGIFTTQVNVEALELVERKQK
;
A
#
# COMPACT_ATOMS: atom_id res chain seq x y z
N VAL A 1 17.10 -16.47 -82.36
CA VAL A 1 16.83 -17.90 -82.10
C VAL A 1 18.17 -18.54 -81.82
N TYR A 2 18.41 -19.02 -80.66
CA TYR A 2 19.59 -19.81 -80.30
C TYR A 2 19.31 -21.24 -80.74
N ILE A 3 20.14 -21.76 -81.70
CA ILE A 3 20.08 -23.14 -82.17
C ILE A 3 21.18 -23.90 -81.45
N GLU A 4 20.85 -24.95 -80.76
CA GLU A 4 21.82 -25.79 -80.08
C GLU A 4 22.58 -26.61 -81.13
N PRO A 5 23.92 -26.67 -81.10
CA PRO A 5 24.71 -27.50 -81.99
C PRO A 5 24.38 -29.00 -81.83
N GLN A 6 24.32 -29.73 -82.90
CA GLN A 6 23.98 -31.17 -82.94
C GLN A 6 24.89 -32.02 -82.01
N THR A 7 26.15 -31.57 -81.84
CA THR A 7 27.14 -32.22 -80.96
C THR A 7 26.91 -32.06 -79.50
N THR A 8 26.16 -31.04 -79.08
CA THR A 8 25.85 -30.79 -77.66
C THR A 8 24.47 -31.31 -77.19
N LEU A 9 23.61 -31.65 -78.16
CA LEU A 9 22.21 -32.05 -77.91
C LEU A 9 22.12 -33.29 -77.05
N ALA A 10 23.03 -34.28 -77.26
CA ALA A 10 23.05 -35.50 -76.42
C ALA A 10 23.44 -35.18 -74.97
N TYR A 11 24.38 -34.30 -74.71
CA TYR A 11 24.82 -33.89 -73.38
C TYR A 11 23.75 -33.03 -72.68
N THR A 12 23.09 -32.16 -73.44
CA THR A 12 21.98 -31.36 -72.88
C THR A 12 20.82 -32.27 -72.49
N GLN A 13 20.55 -33.30 -73.28
CA GLN A 13 19.48 -34.27 -72.92
C GLN A 13 19.83 -35.12 -71.70
N GLU A 14 21.07 -35.58 -71.60
CA GLU A 14 21.60 -36.29 -70.44
C GLU A 14 21.60 -35.39 -69.21
N LEU A 15 21.99 -34.13 -69.27
CA LEU A 15 21.92 -33.16 -68.21
C LEU A 15 20.48 -32.91 -67.76
N GLN A 16 19.51 -32.79 -68.65
CA GLN A 16 18.10 -32.65 -68.32
C GLN A 16 17.55 -33.87 -67.65
N ASN A 17 17.92 -35.07 -68.02
CA ASN A 17 17.53 -36.30 -67.36
C ASN A 17 18.10 -36.35 -65.94
N LEU A 18 19.39 -36.04 -65.75
CA LEU A 18 20.03 -35.98 -64.46
C LEU A 18 19.36 -34.95 -63.52
N ILE A 19 18.99 -33.79 -64.04
CA ILE A 19 18.25 -32.76 -63.27
C ILE A 19 16.83 -33.26 -62.89
N TYR A 20 16.23 -34.03 -63.78
CA TYR A 20 14.95 -34.63 -63.47
C TYR A 20 15.07 -35.72 -62.38
N ASP A 21 16.04 -36.61 -62.52
CA ASP A 21 16.34 -37.67 -61.57
C ASP A 21 16.69 -37.12 -60.19
N GLU A 22 17.49 -36.02 -60.13
CA GLU A 22 17.80 -35.29 -58.93
C GLU A 22 16.52 -34.76 -58.22
N LYS A 23 15.59 -34.20 -58.99
CA LYS A 23 14.31 -33.70 -58.45
C LYS A 23 13.44 -34.83 -57.93
N GLU A 24 13.36 -35.94 -58.64
CA GLU A 24 12.62 -37.11 -58.16
C GLU A 24 13.21 -37.67 -56.88
N GLU A 25 14.53 -37.76 -56.74
CA GLU A 25 15.19 -38.24 -55.54
C GLU A 25 14.96 -37.28 -54.38
N ILE A 26 15.05 -35.96 -54.61
CA ILE A 26 14.70 -34.94 -53.59
C ILE A 26 13.25 -35.13 -53.11
N ASP A 27 12.29 -35.31 -54.03
CA ASP A 27 10.88 -35.53 -53.67
C ASP A 27 10.67 -36.83 -52.85
N LEU A 28 11.38 -37.92 -53.21
CA LEU A 28 11.32 -39.17 -52.44
C LEU A 28 11.86 -38.99 -51.02
N ILE A 29 13.00 -38.28 -50.85
CA ILE A 29 13.57 -37.96 -49.54
C ILE A 29 12.62 -37.12 -48.72
N LEU A 30 12.04 -36.06 -49.32
CA LEU A 30 11.10 -35.16 -48.65
C LEU A 30 9.82 -35.91 -48.20
N ARG A 31 9.29 -36.81 -49.05
CA ARG A 31 8.15 -37.67 -48.69
C ARG A 31 8.49 -38.62 -47.55
N ALA A 32 9.67 -39.28 -47.62
CA ALA A 32 10.13 -40.14 -46.53
C ALA A 32 10.25 -39.43 -45.21
N LEU A 33 10.88 -38.22 -45.19
CA LEU A 33 10.98 -37.36 -44.02
C LEU A 33 9.58 -36.94 -43.49
N THR A 34 8.68 -36.53 -44.38
CA THR A 34 7.32 -36.13 -44.04
C THR A 34 6.58 -37.31 -43.40
N ASN A 35 6.67 -38.51 -43.95
CA ASN A 35 6.03 -39.72 -43.38
C ASN A 35 6.66 -40.10 -42.03
N TYR A 36 7.97 -39.90 -41.86
CA TYR A 36 8.64 -40.08 -40.57
C TYR A 36 8.14 -39.09 -39.49
N MET A 37 7.94 -37.81 -39.87
CA MET A 37 7.44 -36.78 -38.97
C MET A 37 5.94 -36.86 -38.65
N ARG A 38 5.13 -37.46 -39.53
CA ARG A 38 3.68 -37.51 -39.44
C ARG A 38 3.13 -38.08 -38.10
N PRO A 39 3.70 -39.14 -37.51
CA PRO A 39 3.26 -39.66 -36.23
C PRO A 39 3.45 -38.70 -35.07
N PHE A 40 4.35 -37.71 -35.18
CA PHE A 40 4.72 -36.77 -34.14
C PHE A 40 4.01 -35.40 -34.30
N VAL A 41 3.07 -35.25 -35.23
CA VAL A 41 2.41 -33.95 -35.50
C VAL A 41 1.66 -33.43 -34.25
N ASP A 42 0.99 -34.34 -33.53
CA ASP A 42 0.26 -33.94 -32.32
C ASP A 42 1.21 -33.47 -31.22
N ASP A 43 2.34 -34.14 -31.02
CA ASP A 43 3.37 -33.74 -30.06
C ASP A 43 3.98 -32.38 -30.44
N VAL A 44 4.29 -32.15 -31.72
CA VAL A 44 4.80 -30.86 -32.20
C VAL A 44 3.82 -29.73 -31.95
N ASN A 45 2.53 -29.97 -32.20
CA ASN A 45 1.46 -28.97 -31.92
C ASN A 45 1.33 -28.68 -30.42
N GLN A 46 1.42 -29.71 -29.56
CA GLN A 46 1.42 -29.54 -28.11
C GLN A 46 2.64 -28.72 -27.64
N PHE A 47 3.83 -29.04 -28.13
CA PHE A 47 5.05 -28.28 -27.79
C PHE A 47 4.99 -26.84 -28.31
N ALA A 48 4.48 -26.62 -29.51
CA ALA A 48 4.27 -25.26 -30.03
C ALA A 48 3.33 -24.45 -29.13
N SER A 49 2.22 -25.06 -28.69
CA SER A 49 1.26 -24.44 -27.78
C SER A 49 1.90 -24.13 -26.41
N LEU A 50 2.70 -25.05 -25.88
CA LEU A 50 3.42 -24.87 -24.61
C LEU A 50 4.46 -23.74 -24.72
N LEU A 51 5.21 -23.65 -25.81
CA LEU A 51 6.20 -22.59 -26.05
C LEU A 51 5.52 -21.22 -26.11
N ILE A 52 4.37 -21.11 -26.80
CA ILE A 52 3.58 -19.87 -26.85
C ILE A 52 3.15 -19.45 -25.43
N LEU A 53 2.69 -20.40 -24.63
CA LEU A 53 2.28 -20.14 -23.25
C LEU A 53 3.44 -19.65 -22.39
N ILE A 54 4.61 -20.30 -22.49
CA ILE A 54 5.83 -19.91 -21.76
C ILE A 54 6.28 -18.51 -22.19
N ASP A 55 6.33 -18.24 -23.49
CA ASP A 55 6.74 -16.93 -24.01
C ASP A 55 5.79 -15.81 -23.55
N MET A 56 4.49 -16.06 -23.58
CA MET A 56 3.48 -15.13 -23.07
C MET A 56 3.69 -14.82 -21.57
N HIS A 57 3.96 -15.84 -20.74
CA HIS A 57 4.23 -15.63 -19.33
C HIS A 57 5.56 -14.92 -19.08
N ALA A 58 6.59 -15.24 -19.86
CA ALA A 58 7.87 -14.57 -19.79
C ALA A 58 7.75 -13.08 -20.18
N ALA A 59 6.99 -12.75 -21.20
CA ALA A 59 6.71 -11.37 -21.60
C ALA A 59 5.97 -10.59 -20.52
N LYS A 60 4.93 -11.20 -19.89
CA LYS A 60 4.21 -10.58 -18.76
C LYS A 60 5.12 -10.34 -17.56
N ALA A 61 5.97 -11.31 -17.20
CA ALA A 61 6.92 -11.19 -16.11
C ALA A 61 7.97 -10.10 -16.36
N TYR A 62 8.49 -10.03 -17.57
CA TYR A 62 9.41 -8.96 -17.97
C TYR A 62 8.75 -7.58 -17.86
N TYR A 63 7.54 -7.43 -18.37
CA TYR A 63 6.78 -6.19 -18.29
C TYR A 63 6.48 -5.79 -16.83
N ALA A 64 6.11 -6.76 -15.99
CA ALA A 64 5.91 -6.53 -14.57
C ALA A 64 7.17 -6.02 -13.86
N LYS A 65 8.34 -6.60 -14.17
CA LYS A 65 9.63 -6.15 -13.63
C LYS A 65 9.97 -4.71 -14.04
N GLU A 66 9.67 -4.32 -15.29
CA GLU A 66 9.93 -2.96 -15.78
C GLU A 66 9.12 -1.89 -15.05
N MET A 67 7.88 -2.20 -14.65
CA MET A 67 6.98 -1.26 -13.97
C MET A 67 6.84 -1.47 -12.47
N ASP A 68 7.71 -2.30 -11.88
CA ASP A 68 7.66 -2.67 -10.45
C ASP A 68 6.26 -3.20 -10.03
N GLY A 69 5.68 -4.05 -10.91
CA GLY A 69 4.32 -4.55 -10.78
C GLY A 69 4.16 -5.59 -9.68
N VAL A 70 3.07 -5.47 -8.92
CA VAL A 70 2.69 -6.41 -7.85
C VAL A 70 1.31 -7.00 -8.12
N MET A 71 0.98 -8.10 -7.45
CA MET A 71 -0.37 -8.68 -7.47
C MET A 71 -1.21 -8.04 -6.37
N PRO A 72 -2.27 -7.28 -6.69
CA PRO A 72 -3.20 -6.78 -5.69
C PRO A 72 -3.98 -7.94 -5.07
N MET A 73 -4.54 -7.74 -3.87
CA MET A 73 -5.43 -8.73 -3.27
C MET A 73 -6.73 -8.81 -4.05
N LEU A 74 -7.08 -10.03 -4.51
CA LEU A 74 -8.37 -10.28 -5.15
C LEU A 74 -9.47 -10.43 -4.11
N ARG A 75 -10.63 -9.81 -4.38
CA ARG A 75 -11.83 -9.88 -3.56
C ARG A 75 -12.99 -10.44 -4.36
N ASP A 76 -13.85 -11.20 -3.69
CA ASP A 76 -15.08 -11.73 -4.28
C ASP A 76 -16.20 -10.69 -4.32
N THR A 77 -16.15 -9.68 -3.44
CA THR A 77 -17.04 -8.51 -3.44
C THR A 77 -16.57 -7.50 -4.45
N GLN A 78 -17.51 -6.88 -5.19
CA GLN A 78 -17.17 -5.85 -6.18
C GLN A 78 -16.54 -4.63 -5.50
N GLU A 79 -15.22 -4.45 -5.70
CA GLU A 79 -14.45 -3.32 -5.17
C GLU A 79 -13.20 -3.03 -5.99
N ILE A 80 -12.79 -1.78 -5.99
CA ILE A 80 -11.49 -1.30 -6.48
C ILE A 80 -10.93 -0.37 -5.41
N ASP A 81 -9.91 -0.82 -4.69
CA ASP A 81 -9.15 -0.02 -3.71
C ASP A 81 -7.71 0.07 -4.18
N LEU A 82 -7.45 1.02 -5.06
CA LEU A 82 -6.13 1.27 -5.63
C LEU A 82 -5.38 2.28 -4.76
N LYS A 83 -4.21 1.89 -4.29
CA LYS A 83 -3.26 2.76 -3.57
C LYS A 83 -2.00 2.91 -4.38
N LYS A 84 -1.53 4.15 -4.51
CA LYS A 84 -0.36 4.53 -5.31
C LYS A 84 -0.37 3.92 -6.72
N ALA A 85 -1.53 3.95 -7.37
CA ALA A 85 -1.69 3.42 -8.71
C ALA A 85 -1.02 4.32 -9.75
N TYR A 86 -0.14 3.77 -10.56
CA TYR A 86 0.50 4.47 -11.66
C TYR A 86 -0.12 4.06 -12.99
N HIS A 87 -0.27 5.01 -13.91
CA HIS A 87 -0.62 4.69 -15.29
C HIS A 87 0.58 3.97 -15.96
N PRO A 88 0.45 2.70 -16.38
CA PRO A 88 1.61 1.89 -16.80
C PRO A 88 2.48 2.53 -17.87
N LEU A 89 1.86 3.01 -18.96
CA LEU A 89 2.58 3.62 -20.07
C LEU A 89 3.25 4.94 -19.68
N LEU A 90 2.56 5.74 -18.85
CA LEU A 90 3.11 7.02 -18.35
C LEU A 90 4.28 6.75 -17.40
N TYR A 91 4.14 5.77 -16.53
CA TYR A 91 5.19 5.35 -15.60
C TYR A 91 6.46 4.94 -16.34
N LEU A 92 6.34 4.04 -17.33
CA LEU A 92 7.49 3.60 -18.13
C LEU A 92 8.12 4.73 -18.94
N SER A 93 7.29 5.59 -19.58
CA SER A 93 7.79 6.74 -20.34
C SER A 93 8.55 7.73 -19.46
N ASN A 94 8.03 8.05 -18.28
CA ASN A 94 8.65 8.96 -17.34
C ASN A 94 9.91 8.35 -16.69
N LYS A 95 9.89 7.05 -16.35
CA LYS A 95 11.05 6.31 -15.83
C LYS A 95 12.24 6.41 -16.80
N ARG A 96 11.99 6.23 -18.12
CA ARG A 96 13.00 6.40 -19.17
C ARG A 96 13.53 7.83 -19.28
N LYS A 97 12.65 8.82 -19.11
CA LYS A 97 12.99 10.26 -19.18
C LYS A 97 13.49 10.83 -17.85
N LYS A 98 13.55 10.02 -16.78
CA LYS A 98 13.86 10.44 -15.40
C LYS A 98 12.91 11.53 -14.86
N ASN A 99 11.67 11.54 -15.33
CA ASN A 99 10.62 12.42 -14.86
C ASN A 99 9.82 11.75 -13.75
N THR A 100 9.23 12.56 -12.85
CA THR A 100 8.35 12.07 -11.79
C THR A 100 6.98 11.69 -12.35
N THR A 101 6.45 10.54 -11.96
CA THR A 101 5.06 10.14 -12.20
C THR A 101 4.31 10.22 -10.87
N TYR A 102 3.14 10.86 -10.87
CA TYR A 102 2.32 11.00 -9.67
C TYR A 102 1.33 9.83 -9.59
N PRO A 103 1.34 9.06 -8.47
CA PRO A 103 0.39 7.98 -8.28
C PRO A 103 -0.99 8.51 -7.92
N GLN A 104 -2.01 7.68 -8.14
CA GLN A 104 -3.41 7.97 -7.81
C GLN A 104 -3.92 6.94 -6.79
N ASP A 105 -4.72 7.44 -5.84
CA ASP A 105 -5.50 6.60 -4.93
C ASP A 105 -6.96 6.66 -5.38
N VAL A 106 -7.56 5.50 -5.70
CA VAL A 106 -8.94 5.42 -6.21
C VAL A 106 -9.69 4.34 -5.45
N HIS A 107 -10.83 4.70 -4.89
CA HIS A 107 -11.63 3.83 -4.04
C HIS A 107 -13.06 3.74 -4.59
N LEU A 108 -13.45 2.54 -5.03
CA LEU A 108 -14.81 2.16 -5.41
C LEU A 108 -15.20 0.93 -4.59
N HIS A 109 -16.20 1.05 -3.74
CA HIS A 109 -16.68 -0.02 -2.88
C HIS A 109 -18.19 0.12 -2.64
N ALA A 110 -18.82 -0.81 -1.95
CA ALA A 110 -20.27 -0.84 -1.78
C ALA A 110 -20.87 0.46 -1.26
N GLU A 111 -20.16 1.22 -0.40
CA GLU A 111 -20.62 2.52 0.10
C GLU A 111 -20.36 3.68 -0.86
N ASN A 112 -19.40 3.54 -1.80
CA ASN A 112 -19.02 4.54 -2.78
C ASN A 112 -18.83 3.89 -4.15
N ARG A 113 -19.94 3.45 -4.77
CA ARG A 113 -19.89 2.74 -6.05
C ARG A 113 -19.57 3.63 -7.24
N ILE A 114 -19.97 4.90 -7.18
CA ILE A 114 -19.81 5.86 -8.27
C ILE A 114 -18.99 7.06 -7.80
N VAL A 115 -17.92 7.36 -8.53
CA VAL A 115 -17.05 8.52 -8.27
C VAL A 115 -17.17 9.55 -9.37
N VAL A 116 -17.56 10.78 -9.00
CA VAL A 116 -17.68 11.94 -9.90
C VAL A 116 -16.43 12.80 -9.77
N ILE A 117 -15.53 12.69 -10.74
CA ILE A 117 -14.24 13.39 -10.74
C ILE A 117 -14.40 14.77 -11.40
N SER A 118 -14.04 15.81 -10.69
CA SER A 118 -14.09 17.19 -11.16
C SER A 118 -12.75 17.92 -10.93
N GLY A 119 -12.62 19.13 -11.44
CA GLY A 119 -11.41 19.93 -11.36
C GLY A 119 -10.94 20.48 -12.71
N PRO A 120 -9.80 21.17 -12.80
CA PRO A 120 -9.28 21.75 -14.03
C PRO A 120 -8.89 20.71 -15.08
N ASN A 121 -8.95 21.05 -16.39
CA ASN A 121 -8.67 20.13 -17.49
C ASN A 121 -7.26 19.58 -17.43
N ALA A 122 -6.28 20.39 -17.13
CA ALA A 122 -4.87 19.97 -16.98
C ALA A 122 -4.59 19.16 -15.70
N GLY A 123 -5.59 18.93 -14.83
CA GLY A 123 -5.44 18.26 -13.55
C GLY A 123 -5.16 16.77 -13.60
N GLY A 124 -5.39 16.11 -14.76
CA GLY A 124 -5.16 14.67 -14.93
C GLY A 124 -6.41 13.79 -14.80
N LYS A 125 -7.64 14.36 -14.85
CA LYS A 125 -8.93 13.62 -14.75
C LYS A 125 -9.00 12.42 -15.68
N SER A 126 -8.79 12.63 -16.99
CA SER A 126 -8.84 11.58 -18.02
C SER A 126 -7.75 10.53 -17.83
N ILE A 127 -6.58 10.92 -17.34
CA ILE A 127 -5.49 9.99 -17.03
C ILE A 127 -5.88 9.09 -15.86
N THR A 128 -6.54 9.61 -14.84
CA THR A 128 -7.03 8.82 -13.71
C THR A 128 -8.04 7.76 -14.16
N LEU A 129 -9.04 8.14 -15.00
CA LEU A 129 -9.97 7.19 -15.59
C LEU A 129 -9.28 6.11 -16.42
N LYS A 130 -8.35 6.52 -17.30
CA LYS A 130 -7.55 5.60 -18.11
C LYS A 130 -6.72 4.67 -17.23
N THR A 131 -6.19 5.15 -16.13
CA THR A 131 -5.42 4.33 -15.18
C THR A 131 -6.31 3.23 -14.58
N VAL A 132 -7.48 3.58 -14.06
CA VAL A 132 -8.42 2.60 -13.49
C VAL A 132 -8.82 1.55 -14.52
N GLY A 133 -9.23 1.98 -15.73
CA GLY A 133 -9.65 1.06 -16.80
C GLY A 133 -8.53 0.15 -17.26
N LEU A 134 -7.33 0.69 -17.49
CA LEU A 134 -6.19 -0.09 -17.96
C LEU A 134 -5.72 -1.09 -16.90
N LEU A 135 -5.62 -0.68 -15.62
CA LEU A 135 -5.24 -1.58 -14.53
C LEU A 135 -6.27 -2.70 -14.35
N GLN A 136 -7.56 -2.41 -14.49
CA GLN A 136 -8.60 -3.43 -14.42
C GLN A 136 -8.51 -4.44 -15.57
N LEU A 137 -8.26 -3.98 -16.80
CA LEU A 137 -8.03 -4.86 -17.95
C LEU A 137 -6.76 -5.69 -17.80
N MET A 138 -5.69 -5.09 -17.29
CA MET A 138 -4.42 -5.78 -17.02
C MET A 138 -4.61 -6.89 -15.98
N LEU A 139 -5.30 -6.59 -14.86
CA LEU A 139 -5.63 -7.57 -13.84
C LEU A 139 -6.35 -8.79 -14.45
N GLN A 140 -7.43 -8.53 -15.17
CA GLN A 140 -8.27 -9.58 -15.78
C GLN A 140 -7.57 -10.33 -16.94
N SER A 141 -6.49 -9.76 -17.45
CA SER A 141 -5.59 -10.41 -18.41
C SER A 141 -4.41 -11.12 -17.77
N GLY A 142 -4.32 -11.16 -16.43
CA GLY A 142 -3.25 -11.82 -15.69
C GLY A 142 -1.90 -11.11 -15.73
N PHE A 143 -1.91 -9.76 -15.75
CA PHE A 143 -0.72 -8.95 -15.54
C PHE A 143 -0.59 -8.53 -14.08
N LEU A 144 0.64 -8.35 -13.61
CA LEU A 144 0.94 -7.63 -12.37
C LEU A 144 0.79 -6.13 -12.59
N LEU A 145 0.44 -5.39 -11.54
CA LEU A 145 0.05 -3.98 -11.64
C LEU A 145 1.02 -3.05 -10.91
N PRO A 146 1.31 -1.85 -11.42
CA PRO A 146 2.12 -0.84 -10.75
C PRO A 146 1.31 -0.11 -9.65
N VAL A 147 1.03 -0.82 -8.55
CA VAL A 147 0.24 -0.34 -7.41
C VAL A 147 0.93 -0.72 -6.11
N ASP A 148 0.44 -0.20 -4.97
CA ASP A 148 0.90 -0.64 -3.64
C ASP A 148 0.37 -2.05 -3.35
N GLU A 149 1.16 -2.89 -2.65
CA GLU A 149 0.81 -4.28 -2.28
C GLU A 149 -0.49 -4.38 -1.45
N SER A 150 -0.84 -3.31 -0.74
CA SER A 150 -2.08 -3.24 0.03
C SER A 150 -3.32 -2.89 -0.79
N SER A 151 -3.21 -2.81 -2.12
CA SER A 151 -4.35 -2.57 -3.02
C SER A 151 -5.24 -3.81 -3.13
N HIS A 152 -6.56 -3.58 -3.28
CA HIS A 152 -7.55 -4.63 -3.43
C HIS A 152 -8.33 -4.41 -4.73
N MET A 153 -8.64 -5.47 -5.44
CA MET A 153 -9.42 -5.39 -6.67
C MET A 153 -10.30 -6.64 -6.82
N SER A 154 -11.40 -6.49 -7.55
CA SER A 154 -12.27 -7.59 -7.94
C SER A 154 -12.37 -7.74 -9.46
N VAL A 155 -12.95 -8.84 -9.91
CA VAL A 155 -13.21 -9.10 -11.32
C VAL A 155 -14.58 -8.55 -11.68
N PHE A 156 -14.67 -7.73 -12.73
CA PHE A 156 -15.92 -7.24 -13.31
C PHE A 156 -16.28 -8.06 -14.56
N GLU A 157 -17.53 -8.44 -14.68
CA GLU A 157 -17.99 -9.17 -15.88
C GLU A 157 -17.98 -8.29 -17.12
N ARG A 158 -18.19 -6.98 -16.94
CA ARG A 158 -18.22 -6.00 -18.03
C ARG A 158 -17.46 -4.74 -17.65
N ILE A 159 -16.67 -4.26 -18.60
CA ILE A 159 -16.00 -2.96 -18.51
C ILE A 159 -16.51 -2.14 -19.68
N LEU A 160 -17.26 -1.07 -19.38
CA LEU A 160 -17.85 -0.17 -20.38
C LEU A 160 -17.11 1.17 -20.34
N THR A 161 -16.51 1.57 -21.46
CA THR A 161 -15.70 2.79 -21.51
C THR A 161 -16.18 3.74 -22.60
N ASP A 162 -16.25 5.03 -22.26
CA ASP A 162 -16.41 6.15 -23.19
C ASP A 162 -15.35 7.21 -22.86
N ILE A 163 -14.10 6.94 -23.31
CA ILE A 163 -12.93 7.74 -22.98
C ILE A 163 -12.21 8.17 -24.25
N GLY A 164 -12.01 9.46 -24.41
CA GLY A 164 -11.29 10.07 -25.53
C GLY A 164 -12.21 10.68 -26.60
N ASP A 165 -11.59 11.45 -27.51
CA ASP A 165 -12.27 12.08 -28.64
C ASP A 165 -12.23 11.15 -29.84
N ASN A 166 -13.35 10.47 -30.12
CA ASN A 166 -13.52 9.67 -31.33
C ASN A 166 -13.81 10.59 -32.54
N GLN A 167 -12.83 11.40 -32.91
CA GLN A 167 -12.83 12.21 -34.13
C GLN A 167 -12.23 11.41 -35.29
N SER A 168 -12.64 10.16 -35.50
CA SER A 168 -12.24 9.45 -36.71
C SER A 168 -13.05 9.97 -37.89
N ILE A 169 -12.36 10.40 -38.94
CA ILE A 169 -12.93 10.84 -40.22
C ILE A 169 -13.81 9.74 -40.85
N GLU A 170 -13.63 8.50 -40.43
CA GLU A 170 -14.38 7.32 -40.93
C GLU A 170 -15.79 7.16 -40.34
N ASN A 171 -16.11 7.84 -39.25
CA ASN A 171 -17.44 7.81 -38.64
C ASN A 171 -18.24 9.05 -39.07
N GLU A 172 -19.20 8.90 -39.99
CA GLU A 172 -20.14 9.93 -40.47
C GLU A 172 -21.03 10.52 -39.37
N LEU A 173 -21.00 9.99 -38.14
CA LEU A 173 -21.78 10.46 -37.00
C LEU A 173 -21.08 11.62 -36.30
N SER A 174 -21.82 12.65 -35.92
CA SER A 174 -21.30 13.68 -35.02
C SER A 174 -20.85 13.04 -33.70
N THR A 175 -19.82 13.60 -33.07
CA THR A 175 -19.26 13.14 -31.78
C THR A 175 -20.36 12.92 -30.72
N TYR A 176 -21.38 13.76 -30.71
CA TYR A 176 -22.51 13.64 -29.79
C TYR A 176 -23.38 12.41 -30.10
N SER A 177 -23.73 12.18 -31.38
CA SER A 177 -24.53 11.01 -31.77
C SER A 177 -23.82 9.70 -31.44
N TYR A 178 -22.49 9.64 -31.58
CA TYR A 178 -21.67 8.49 -31.18
C TYR A 178 -21.77 8.26 -29.67
N ARG A 179 -21.57 9.30 -28.84
CA ARG A 179 -21.73 9.23 -27.39
C ARG A 179 -23.13 8.77 -26.96
N LEU A 180 -24.18 9.25 -27.58
CA LEU A 180 -25.53 8.78 -27.31
C LEU A 180 -25.72 7.29 -27.64
N LYS A 181 -25.16 6.81 -28.73
CA LYS A 181 -25.16 5.40 -29.09
C LYS A 181 -24.43 4.54 -28.07
N ASN A 182 -23.30 5.01 -27.57
CA ASN A 182 -22.59 4.36 -26.47
C ASN A 182 -23.44 4.35 -25.18
N MET A 183 -24.08 5.46 -24.82
CA MET A 183 -24.97 5.51 -23.65
C MET A 183 -26.14 4.55 -23.79
N GLN A 184 -26.74 4.43 -24.96
CA GLN A 184 -27.77 3.43 -25.21
C GLN A 184 -27.28 2.01 -24.98
N ARG A 185 -26.01 1.72 -25.37
CA ARG A 185 -25.36 0.42 -25.10
C ARG A 185 -25.12 0.23 -23.61
N PHE A 186 -24.66 1.26 -22.88
CA PHE A 186 -24.45 1.23 -21.45
C PHE A 186 -25.75 0.96 -20.70
N LEU A 187 -26.82 1.71 -21.05
CA LEU A 187 -28.14 1.50 -20.49
C LEU A 187 -28.69 0.08 -20.69
N LYS A 188 -28.31 -0.62 -21.76
CA LYS A 188 -28.76 -2.01 -22.00
C LYS A 188 -27.92 -3.03 -21.21
N LYS A 189 -26.65 -2.76 -20.95
CA LYS A 189 -25.69 -3.76 -20.45
C LYS A 189 -25.23 -3.54 -19.01
N CYS A 190 -25.49 -2.36 -18.45
CA CYS A 190 -25.02 -1.98 -17.13
C CYS A 190 -25.80 -2.72 -16.03
N ASP A 191 -25.10 -3.33 -15.11
CA ASP A 191 -25.62 -4.05 -13.94
C ASP A 191 -24.62 -3.95 -12.76
N GLU A 192 -24.89 -4.62 -11.66
CA GLU A 192 -24.08 -4.62 -10.43
C GLU A 192 -22.65 -5.16 -10.61
N LYS A 193 -22.39 -5.92 -11.69
CA LYS A 193 -21.07 -6.48 -12.02
C LYS A 193 -20.36 -5.72 -13.13
N THR A 194 -20.85 -4.53 -13.44
CA THR A 194 -20.32 -3.67 -14.48
C THR A 194 -19.50 -2.54 -13.91
N LEU A 195 -18.31 -2.32 -14.47
CA LEU A 195 -17.51 -1.12 -14.29
C LEU A 195 -17.70 -0.19 -15.49
N PHE A 196 -18.21 1.02 -15.27
CA PHE A 196 -18.29 2.03 -16.31
C PHE A 196 -17.33 3.19 -16.09
N LEU A 197 -16.71 3.68 -17.16
CA LEU A 197 -15.73 4.76 -17.14
C LEU A 197 -16.05 5.74 -18.27
N ILE A 198 -16.47 6.97 -17.91
CA ILE A 198 -16.93 7.96 -18.88
C ILE A 198 -16.17 9.27 -18.69
N ASP A 199 -15.51 9.73 -19.73
CA ASP A 199 -14.77 11.00 -19.72
C ASP A 199 -15.63 12.13 -20.27
N GLU A 200 -15.57 13.31 -19.62
CA GLU A 200 -16.34 14.49 -19.97
C GLU A 200 -17.82 14.24 -20.15
N PHE A 201 -18.45 13.58 -19.16
CA PHE A 201 -19.83 13.12 -19.26
C PHE A 201 -20.82 14.27 -19.49
N GLY A 202 -21.64 14.13 -20.54
CA GLY A 202 -22.64 15.10 -20.95
C GLY A 202 -22.18 16.13 -21.99
N THR A 203 -20.90 16.19 -22.35
CA THR A 203 -20.39 17.15 -23.33
C THR A 203 -20.69 16.76 -24.78
N GLY A 204 -20.58 17.74 -25.67
CA GLY A 204 -20.79 17.57 -27.12
C GLY A 204 -22.15 18.06 -27.64
N SER A 205 -23.03 18.58 -26.77
CA SER A 205 -24.30 19.20 -27.07
C SER A 205 -24.48 20.52 -26.31
N ASP A 206 -25.66 21.09 -26.34
CA ASP A 206 -26.04 22.21 -25.47
C ASP A 206 -25.79 21.87 -24.02
N PRO A 207 -25.09 22.74 -23.25
CA PRO A 207 -24.66 22.43 -21.90
C PRO A 207 -25.82 22.13 -20.92
N GLU A 208 -26.97 22.72 -21.07
CA GLU A 208 -28.10 22.49 -20.17
C GLU A 208 -28.81 21.17 -20.50
N LEU A 209 -29.05 20.93 -21.79
CA LEU A 209 -29.70 19.70 -22.25
C LEU A 209 -28.78 18.47 -22.07
N GLY A 210 -27.51 18.59 -22.43
CA GLY A 210 -26.51 17.55 -22.24
C GLY A 210 -26.29 17.23 -20.76
N GLY A 211 -26.27 18.26 -19.91
CA GLY A 211 -26.16 18.09 -18.46
C GLY A 211 -27.35 17.38 -17.83
N ALA A 212 -28.57 17.74 -18.21
CA ALA A 212 -29.79 17.09 -17.72
C ALA A 212 -29.89 15.62 -18.16
N LEU A 213 -29.53 15.33 -19.42
CA LEU A 213 -29.56 13.97 -19.94
C LEU A 213 -28.47 13.08 -19.24
N ALA A 214 -27.31 13.63 -19.00
CA ALA A 214 -26.23 12.94 -18.27
C ALA A 214 -26.66 12.63 -16.83
N GLU A 215 -27.36 13.52 -16.17
CA GLU A 215 -27.92 13.31 -14.82
C GLU A 215 -28.86 12.10 -14.78
N ILE A 216 -29.83 12.05 -15.67
CA ILE A 216 -30.76 10.90 -15.78
C ILE A 216 -30.01 9.59 -16.08
N PHE A 217 -29.04 9.61 -16.99
CA PHE A 217 -28.24 8.40 -17.25
C PHE A 217 -27.48 7.95 -16.03
N LEU A 218 -26.92 8.86 -15.24
CA LEU A 218 -26.18 8.55 -14.02
C LEU A 218 -27.10 7.98 -12.93
N GLU A 219 -28.32 8.50 -12.81
CA GLU A 219 -29.36 7.94 -11.93
C GLU A 219 -29.69 6.50 -12.29
N VAL A 220 -29.86 6.18 -13.58
CA VAL A 220 -30.12 4.81 -14.04
C VAL A 220 -28.95 3.87 -13.71
N PHE A 221 -27.70 4.32 -13.86
CA PHE A 221 -26.54 3.50 -13.48
C PHE A 221 -26.50 3.28 -11.97
N TYR A 222 -26.87 4.30 -11.19
CA TYR A 222 -26.98 4.21 -9.74
C TYR A 222 -28.05 3.21 -9.29
N GLU A 223 -29.26 3.26 -9.87
CA GLU A 223 -30.35 2.33 -9.58
C GLU A 223 -29.99 0.87 -9.89
N ARG A 224 -29.16 0.65 -10.90
CA ARG A 224 -28.66 -0.68 -11.29
C ARG A 224 -27.50 -1.17 -10.45
N ASN A 225 -27.13 -0.46 -9.41
CA ASN A 225 -26.01 -0.77 -8.52
C ASN A 225 -24.64 -0.93 -9.23
N ALA A 226 -24.47 -0.31 -10.39
CA ALA A 226 -23.24 -0.38 -11.16
C ALA A 226 -22.11 0.39 -10.46
N PHE A 227 -20.87 -0.05 -10.73
CA PHE A 227 -19.65 0.61 -10.27
C PHE A 227 -19.08 1.47 -11.39
N GLY A 228 -18.56 2.65 -11.05
CA GLY A 228 -17.96 3.46 -12.10
C GLY A 228 -17.36 4.78 -11.65
N ALA A 229 -16.64 5.38 -12.57
CA ALA A 229 -16.10 6.72 -12.41
C ALA A 229 -16.42 7.57 -13.66
N ILE A 230 -16.78 8.80 -13.43
CA ILE A 230 -17.00 9.78 -14.50
C ILE A 230 -16.18 11.03 -14.27
N THR A 231 -15.78 11.70 -15.33
CA THR A 231 -15.30 13.08 -15.25
C THR A 231 -16.34 14.03 -15.77
N THR A 232 -16.49 15.19 -15.15
CA THR A 232 -17.47 16.18 -15.58
C THR A 232 -17.08 17.60 -15.21
N HIS A 233 -17.60 18.54 -16.01
CA HIS A 233 -17.61 19.98 -15.72
C HIS A 233 -18.98 20.49 -15.25
N TYR A 234 -20.01 19.64 -15.29
CA TYR A 234 -21.38 20.03 -14.95
C TYR A 234 -21.61 20.06 -13.45
N SER A 235 -22.19 21.17 -12.97
CA SER A 235 -22.47 21.37 -11.55
C SER A 235 -23.60 20.47 -11.03
N ASN A 236 -24.61 20.15 -11.87
CA ASN A 236 -25.72 19.27 -11.50
C ASN A 236 -25.23 17.85 -11.15
N LEU A 237 -24.29 17.27 -11.91
CA LEU A 237 -23.73 15.96 -11.61
C LEU A 237 -22.92 15.95 -10.29
N LYS A 238 -22.26 17.07 -9.97
CA LYS A 238 -21.56 17.21 -8.68
C LYS A 238 -22.55 17.32 -7.51
N LEU A 239 -23.70 17.98 -7.72
CA LEU A 239 -24.77 18.08 -6.74
C LEU A 239 -25.42 16.71 -6.52
N LEU A 240 -25.80 16.01 -7.59
CA LEU A 240 -26.34 14.66 -7.53
C LEU A 240 -25.43 13.70 -6.73
N ALA A 241 -24.12 13.81 -6.90
CA ALA A 241 -23.16 13.00 -6.16
C ALA A 241 -23.06 13.35 -4.66
N ASN A 242 -23.56 14.49 -4.22
CA ASN A 242 -23.71 14.83 -2.81
C ASN A 242 -25.07 14.42 -2.23
N GLU A 243 -26.08 14.30 -3.06
CA GLU A 243 -27.46 13.99 -2.65
C GLU A 243 -27.70 12.49 -2.54
N LEU A 244 -27.13 11.70 -3.45
CA LEU A 244 -27.33 10.26 -3.47
C LEU A 244 -26.30 9.53 -2.61
N PRO A 245 -26.73 8.66 -1.69
CA PRO A 245 -25.82 7.76 -0.98
C PRO A 245 -25.10 6.85 -1.99
N HIS A 246 -23.94 6.31 -1.64
CA HIS A 246 -23.12 5.46 -2.52
C HIS A 246 -22.52 6.16 -3.76
N MET A 247 -22.70 7.48 -3.88
CA MET A 247 -21.96 8.32 -4.81
C MET A 247 -21.05 9.26 -4.05
N THR A 248 -19.91 9.57 -4.63
CA THR A 248 -18.97 10.52 -4.02
C THR A 248 -18.34 11.43 -5.07
N ASN A 249 -18.12 12.68 -4.68
CA ASN A 249 -17.30 13.59 -5.46
C ASN A 249 -15.81 13.31 -5.24
N ALA A 250 -15.02 13.51 -6.28
CA ALA A 250 -13.59 13.54 -6.19
C ALA A 250 -13.02 14.76 -6.94
N ASN A 251 -11.93 15.28 -6.43
CA ASN A 251 -11.31 16.50 -6.93
C ASN A 251 -9.85 16.24 -7.30
N MET A 252 -9.47 16.61 -8.53
CA MET A 252 -8.06 16.71 -8.89
C MET A 252 -7.47 17.98 -8.27
N GLN A 253 -6.58 17.81 -7.29
CA GLN A 253 -5.98 18.93 -6.57
C GLN A 253 -5.19 19.86 -7.49
N PHE A 254 -5.33 21.14 -7.20
CA PHE A 254 -4.69 22.22 -7.91
C PHE A 254 -4.10 23.21 -6.90
N ASP A 255 -2.85 23.61 -7.07
CA ASP A 255 -2.26 24.60 -6.20
C ASP A 255 -2.78 25.99 -6.59
N GLY A 256 -3.66 26.55 -5.76
CA GLY A 256 -4.26 27.88 -5.99
C GLY A 256 -3.28 29.06 -5.95
N ARG A 257 -2.01 28.86 -5.55
CA ARG A 257 -0.97 29.90 -5.57
C ARG A 257 -0.15 29.86 -6.85
N SER A 258 0.37 28.67 -7.19
CA SER A 258 1.17 28.48 -8.40
C SER A 258 0.31 28.32 -9.65
N LEU A 259 -1.00 28.04 -9.47
CA LEU A 259 -1.95 27.64 -10.51
C LEU A 259 -1.37 26.49 -11.35
N GLN A 260 -0.79 25.48 -10.67
CA GLN A 260 -0.26 24.27 -11.28
C GLN A 260 -1.03 23.05 -10.76
N PRO A 261 -1.26 22.02 -11.59
CA PRO A 261 -1.83 20.77 -11.14
C PRO A 261 -0.86 20.04 -10.20
N THR A 262 -1.36 19.51 -9.10
CA THR A 262 -0.60 18.65 -8.20
C THR A 262 -0.73 17.18 -8.57
N PHE A 263 -1.64 16.85 -9.47
CA PHE A 263 -1.96 15.50 -9.93
C PHE A 263 -2.40 14.53 -8.83
N HIS A 264 -2.90 15.03 -7.69
CA HIS A 264 -3.46 14.21 -6.62
C HIS A 264 -4.98 14.22 -6.66
N LEU A 265 -5.58 13.02 -6.62
CA LEU A 265 -7.02 12.85 -6.48
C LEU A 265 -7.40 12.86 -5.00
N VAL A 266 -8.39 13.68 -4.63
CA VAL A 266 -8.95 13.74 -3.28
C VAL A 266 -10.43 13.40 -3.35
N THR A 267 -10.81 12.33 -2.66
CA THR A 267 -12.19 11.84 -2.59
C THR A 267 -12.98 12.59 -1.51
N GLY A 268 -14.29 12.73 -1.71
CA GLY A 268 -15.22 13.40 -0.78
C GLY A 268 -15.39 14.90 -1.02
N GLU A 269 -14.82 15.46 -2.09
CA GLU A 269 -14.90 16.88 -2.42
C GLU A 269 -15.15 17.11 -3.91
N ALA A 270 -16.06 18.03 -4.23
CA ALA A 270 -16.20 18.51 -5.60
C ALA A 270 -15.08 19.49 -5.96
N GLY A 271 -14.55 19.37 -7.18
CA GLY A 271 -13.54 20.28 -7.72
C GLY A 271 -14.10 21.52 -8.39
N SER A 272 -13.40 22.67 -8.23
CA SER A 272 -13.61 23.85 -9.05
C SER A 272 -12.83 23.75 -10.37
N SER A 273 -13.37 24.34 -11.42
CA SER A 273 -12.71 24.37 -12.74
C SER A 273 -11.53 25.37 -12.81
N PHE A 274 -11.45 26.32 -11.87
CA PHE A 274 -10.46 27.41 -11.85
C PHE A 274 -10.32 28.16 -13.19
N THR A 275 -11.38 28.19 -13.99
CA THR A 275 -11.35 28.69 -15.37
C THR A 275 -10.89 30.15 -15.45
N PHE A 276 -11.36 31.01 -14.55
CA PHE A 276 -11.02 32.42 -14.55
C PHE A 276 -9.61 32.68 -14.06
N GLU A 277 -9.14 31.95 -13.04
CA GLU A 277 -7.81 32.03 -12.50
C GLU A 277 -6.76 31.55 -13.52
N VAL A 278 -7.08 30.48 -14.25
CA VAL A 278 -6.23 29.99 -15.33
C VAL A 278 -6.21 30.96 -16.52
N ALA A 279 -7.34 31.59 -16.86
CA ALA A 279 -7.41 32.61 -17.90
C ALA A 279 -6.54 33.83 -17.54
N GLU A 280 -6.59 34.30 -16.30
CA GLU A 280 -5.79 35.39 -15.79
C GLU A 280 -4.29 35.08 -15.87
N LYS A 281 -3.89 33.90 -15.46
CA LYS A 281 -2.51 33.40 -15.55
C LYS A 281 -1.98 33.34 -16.98
N ASN A 282 -2.85 32.99 -17.94
CA ASN A 282 -2.51 32.97 -19.36
C ASN A 282 -2.55 34.37 -20.02
N GLY A 283 -2.61 35.44 -19.23
CA GLY A 283 -2.49 36.81 -19.71
C GLY A 283 -3.78 37.45 -20.23
N ILE A 284 -4.96 36.82 -20.00
CA ILE A 284 -6.22 37.48 -20.36
C ILE A 284 -6.49 38.63 -19.40
N PRO A 285 -6.73 39.86 -19.92
CA PRO A 285 -6.91 41.06 -19.10
C PRO A 285 -8.06 40.89 -18.09
N TYR A 286 -7.84 41.27 -16.85
CA TYR A 286 -8.81 41.20 -15.75
C TYR A 286 -10.15 41.87 -16.07
N SER A 287 -10.11 42.96 -16.86
CA SER A 287 -11.32 43.68 -17.32
C SER A 287 -12.25 42.78 -18.16
N LEU A 288 -11.67 41.92 -19.02
CA LEU A 288 -12.44 40.97 -19.83
C LEU A 288 -12.97 39.82 -18.98
N ILE A 289 -12.17 39.32 -18.05
CA ILE A 289 -12.57 38.29 -17.08
C ILE A 289 -13.76 38.78 -16.25
N ASN A 290 -13.72 40.05 -15.75
CA ASN A 290 -14.85 40.63 -15.01
C ASN A 290 -16.11 40.82 -15.86
N LYS A 291 -15.97 41.18 -17.12
CA LYS A 291 -17.10 41.24 -18.04
C LYS A 291 -17.71 39.85 -18.25
N ALA A 292 -16.89 38.82 -18.39
CA ALA A 292 -17.36 37.43 -18.51
C ALA A 292 -18.06 36.96 -17.22
N LYS A 293 -17.50 37.23 -16.05
CA LYS A 293 -18.12 36.91 -14.75
C LYS A 293 -19.51 37.53 -14.58
N LYS A 294 -19.70 38.76 -15.09
CA LYS A 294 -21.01 39.45 -15.05
C LYS A 294 -22.06 38.83 -15.96
N LYS A 295 -21.69 38.13 -17.05
CA LYS A 295 -22.60 37.48 -17.98
C LYS A 295 -23.07 36.09 -17.53
N ILE A 296 -22.38 35.47 -16.54
CA ILE A 296 -22.74 34.16 -16.03
C ILE A 296 -23.79 34.33 -14.93
N GLU A 297 -24.77 33.43 -14.87
CA GLU A 297 -25.77 33.40 -13.81
C GLU A 297 -25.11 33.43 -12.44
N ARG A 298 -25.59 34.34 -11.57
CA ARG A 298 -25.01 34.57 -10.23
C ARG A 298 -24.93 33.29 -9.36
N GLY A 299 -25.80 32.30 -9.61
CA GLY A 299 -25.80 31.01 -8.91
C GLY A 299 -24.61 30.14 -9.23
N LYS A 300 -24.25 29.93 -10.51
CA LYS A 300 -23.13 29.12 -10.97
C LYS A 300 -21.80 29.70 -10.48
N VAL A 301 -21.61 31.00 -10.55
CA VAL A 301 -20.38 31.69 -10.08
C VAL A 301 -20.20 31.58 -8.56
N ARG A 302 -21.31 31.69 -7.80
CA ARG A 302 -21.24 31.56 -6.34
C ARG A 302 -20.88 30.15 -5.89
N PHE A 303 -21.41 29.12 -6.56
CA PHE A 303 -21.13 27.73 -6.25
C PHE A 303 -19.65 27.39 -6.50
N ASP A 304 -19.12 27.71 -7.68
CA ASP A 304 -17.71 27.46 -8.00
C ASP A 304 -16.76 28.28 -7.11
N ALA A 305 -17.09 29.53 -6.80
CA ALA A 305 -16.32 30.37 -5.88
C ALA A 305 -16.32 29.82 -4.45
N SER A 306 -17.45 29.27 -3.98
CA SER A 306 -17.56 28.64 -2.66
C SER A 306 -16.71 27.36 -2.59
N ILE A 307 -16.74 26.52 -3.61
CA ILE A 307 -15.90 25.33 -3.70
C ILE A 307 -14.42 25.72 -3.72
N ALA A 308 -14.03 26.68 -4.54
CA ALA A 308 -12.64 27.16 -4.61
C ALA A 308 -12.14 27.72 -3.27
N LYS A 309 -13.01 28.45 -2.53
CA LYS A 309 -12.69 28.94 -1.18
C LYS A 309 -12.49 27.80 -0.19
N LEU A 310 -13.41 26.83 -0.15
CA LEU A 310 -13.30 25.67 0.71
C LEU A 310 -12.04 24.85 0.43
N GLN A 311 -11.69 24.65 -0.83
CA GLN A 311 -10.46 23.97 -1.22
C GLN A 311 -9.20 24.70 -0.72
N LYS A 312 -9.19 26.04 -0.83
CA LYS A 312 -8.10 26.89 -0.34
C LYS A 312 -7.94 26.82 1.18
N GLU A 313 -9.05 26.84 1.91
CA GLU A 313 -9.07 26.70 3.39
C GLU A 313 -8.61 25.33 3.82
N ARG A 314 -9.08 24.25 3.18
CA ARG A 314 -8.63 22.88 3.48
C ARG A 314 -7.15 22.66 3.15
N ALA A 315 -6.66 23.15 2.03
CA ALA A 315 -5.24 23.08 1.70
C ALA A 315 -4.37 23.79 2.75
N SER A 316 -4.83 24.93 3.28
CA SER A 316 -4.15 25.61 4.39
C SER A 316 -4.20 24.82 5.70
N MET A 317 -5.37 24.26 6.04
CA MET A 317 -5.55 23.41 7.22
C MET A 317 -4.69 22.14 7.15
N SER A 318 -4.63 21.48 6.00
CA SER A 318 -3.80 20.30 5.78
C SER A 318 -2.31 20.60 5.97
N LYS A 319 -1.82 21.74 5.44
CA LYS A 319 -0.45 22.20 5.68
C LYS A 319 -0.17 22.45 7.16
N THR A 320 -1.09 23.15 7.84
CA THR A 320 -0.96 23.45 9.28
C THR A 320 -0.99 22.17 10.11
N SER A 321 -1.87 21.21 9.79
CA SER A 321 -1.96 19.92 10.46
C SER A 321 -0.68 19.11 10.29
N LYS A 322 -0.11 19.02 9.10
CA LYS A 322 1.18 18.35 8.86
C LYS A 322 2.32 18.99 9.64
N ALA A 323 2.42 20.32 9.62
CA ALA A 323 3.43 21.06 10.38
C ALA A 323 3.28 20.85 11.90
N MET A 324 2.04 20.81 12.39
CA MET A 324 1.75 20.54 13.80
C MET A 324 2.10 19.09 14.21
N GLN A 325 1.87 18.12 13.32
CA GLN A 325 2.24 16.73 13.54
C GLN A 325 3.78 16.55 13.56
N GLU A 326 4.49 17.19 12.65
CA GLU A 326 5.96 17.20 12.64
C GLU A 326 6.55 17.87 13.89
N ALA A 327 6.00 19.02 14.29
CA ALA A 327 6.37 19.70 15.53
C ALA A 327 6.09 18.84 16.76
N SER A 328 4.96 18.13 16.82
CA SER A 328 4.62 17.21 17.90
C SER A 328 5.61 16.04 18.00
N VAL A 329 5.97 15.44 16.87
CA VAL A 329 6.97 14.34 16.82
C VAL A 329 8.35 14.84 17.27
N LYS A 330 8.75 16.05 16.85
CA LYS A 330 10.00 16.67 17.26
C LYS A 330 10.01 16.96 18.77
N SER A 331 8.93 17.54 19.30
CA SER A 331 8.76 17.81 20.73
C SER A 331 8.81 16.54 21.59
N LYS A 332 8.17 15.43 21.14
CA LYS A 332 8.26 14.15 21.83
C LYS A 332 9.69 13.62 21.91
N ARG A 333 10.44 13.69 20.80
CA ARG A 333 11.86 13.28 20.78
C ARG A 333 12.75 14.14 21.68
N GLU A 334 12.47 15.44 21.76
CA GLU A 334 13.21 16.35 22.64
C GLU A 334 12.88 16.07 24.12
N ASN A 335 11.62 15.84 24.46
CA ASN A 335 11.22 15.43 25.80
C ASN A 335 11.86 14.11 26.26
N GLU A 336 11.88 13.09 25.40
CA GLU A 336 12.57 11.83 25.72
C GLU A 336 14.07 12.04 25.99
N LYS A 337 14.72 12.91 25.21
CA LYS A 337 16.13 13.27 25.44
C LYS A 337 16.32 14.01 26.76
N LEU A 338 15.43 14.94 27.10
CA LEU A 338 15.46 15.68 28.37
C LEU A 338 15.23 14.75 29.57
N GLU A 339 14.30 13.79 29.48
CA GLU A 339 14.07 12.80 30.54
C GLU A 339 15.30 11.92 30.75
N THR A 340 15.93 11.45 29.68
CA THR A 340 17.17 10.64 29.79
C THR A 340 18.34 11.45 30.38
N LEU A 341 18.45 12.74 30.04
CA LEU A 341 19.45 13.63 30.59
C LEU A 341 19.19 13.90 32.08
N ASN A 342 17.95 14.20 32.44
CA ASN A 342 17.53 14.41 33.82
C ASN A 342 17.77 13.18 34.71
N ALA A 343 17.51 11.98 34.18
CA ALA A 343 17.82 10.75 34.90
C ALA A 343 19.32 10.59 35.16
N LYS A 344 20.16 10.88 34.15
CA LYS A 344 21.64 10.86 34.30
C LYS A 344 22.14 11.89 35.31
N VAL A 345 21.58 13.12 35.29
CA VAL A 345 21.93 14.20 36.23
C VAL A 345 21.55 13.81 37.66
N LYS A 346 20.33 13.28 37.87
CA LYS A 346 19.89 12.78 39.20
C LYS A 346 20.82 11.70 39.74
N LEU A 347 21.23 10.76 38.89
CA LEU A 347 22.13 9.69 39.31
C LEU A 347 23.51 10.19 39.66
N LYS A 348 24.06 11.15 38.93
CA LYS A 348 25.32 11.84 39.27
C LYS A 348 25.21 12.61 40.58
N LEU A 349 24.14 13.34 40.77
CA LEU A 349 23.91 14.15 41.98
C LEU A 349 23.83 13.27 43.22
N ALA A 350 23.12 12.14 43.14
CA ALA A 350 23.06 11.14 44.22
C ALA A 350 24.46 10.61 44.55
N ARG A 351 25.28 10.33 43.53
CA ARG A 351 26.64 9.86 43.75
C ARG A 351 27.55 10.92 44.38
N TYR A 352 27.39 12.19 44.00
CA TYR A 352 28.16 13.28 44.65
C TYR A 352 27.70 13.51 46.08
N GLN A 353 26.40 13.36 46.38
CA GLN A 353 25.92 13.44 47.77
C GLN A 353 26.49 12.31 48.64
N GLU A 354 26.56 11.08 48.12
CA GLU A 354 27.16 9.97 48.86
C GLU A 354 28.67 10.22 49.15
N LEU A 355 29.42 10.71 48.18
CA LEU A 355 30.81 11.06 48.34
C LEU A 355 31.00 12.18 49.37
N PHE A 356 30.22 13.23 49.30
CA PHE A 356 30.25 14.36 50.22
C PHE A 356 29.93 13.90 51.64
N ASP A 357 28.94 13.04 51.83
CA ASP A 357 28.59 12.47 53.15
C ASP A 357 29.69 11.57 53.69
N GLN A 358 30.43 10.85 52.83
CA GLN A 358 31.58 10.04 53.25
C GLN A 358 32.73 10.92 53.68
N GLU A 359 33.08 11.96 52.94
CA GLU A 359 34.17 12.88 53.31
C GLU A 359 33.85 13.64 54.58
N LYS A 360 32.63 14.14 54.74
CA LYS A 360 32.19 14.79 55.96
C LYS A 360 32.34 13.86 57.22
N ARG A 361 32.04 12.59 57.04
CA ARG A 361 32.21 11.60 58.14
C ARG A 361 33.69 11.35 58.45
N MET A 362 34.53 11.28 57.42
CA MET A 362 35.96 11.08 57.64
C MET A 362 36.61 12.26 58.38
N ILE A 363 36.17 13.48 58.11
CA ILE A 363 36.57 14.69 58.77
C ILE A 363 36.16 14.64 60.27
N VAL A 364 34.91 14.30 60.54
CA VAL A 364 34.38 14.20 61.92
C VAL A 364 35.16 13.11 62.70
N LEU A 365 35.42 11.97 62.09
CA LEU A 365 36.18 10.91 62.69
C LEU A 365 37.62 11.35 62.97
N GLY A 366 38.29 12.02 62.02
CA GLY A 366 39.61 12.57 62.17
C GLY A 366 39.74 13.55 63.32
N ASN A 367 38.74 14.47 63.44
CA ASN A 367 38.69 15.43 64.54
C ASN A 367 38.55 14.69 65.89
N SER A 368 37.66 13.67 65.96
CA SER A 368 37.51 12.93 67.24
C SER A 368 38.76 12.17 67.66
N VAL A 369 39.54 11.65 66.71
CA VAL A 369 40.84 11.00 66.97
C VAL A 369 41.87 12.02 67.40
N ASN A 370 41.89 13.21 66.72
CA ASN A 370 42.82 14.31 67.08
C ASN A 370 42.54 14.82 68.48
N ASP A 371 41.29 15.04 68.85
CA ASP A 371 40.90 15.47 70.23
C ASP A 371 41.31 14.43 71.30
N ALA A 372 41.25 13.14 71.01
CA ALA A 372 41.70 12.10 71.90
C ALA A 372 43.26 12.12 72.05
N ALA A 373 43.97 12.36 70.94
CA ALA A 373 45.43 12.50 70.91
C ALA A 373 45.90 13.76 71.71
N GLU A 374 45.25 14.91 71.51
CA GLU A 374 45.55 16.14 72.24
C GLU A 374 45.36 15.95 73.78
N ARG A 375 44.25 15.31 74.20
CA ARG A 375 44.07 14.99 75.60
C ARG A 375 45.12 14.06 76.15
N PHE A 376 45.65 13.13 75.39
CA PHE A 376 46.75 12.30 75.75
C PHE A 376 48.08 13.07 75.93
N PHE A 377 48.35 13.98 75.02
CA PHE A 377 49.59 14.82 75.16
C PHE A 377 49.52 15.71 76.40
N ILE A 378 48.37 16.15 76.89
CA ILE A 378 48.20 16.91 78.09
C ILE A 378 48.28 16.01 79.36
N THR A 379 47.66 14.79 79.34
CA THR A 379 47.45 14.01 80.54
C THR A 379 48.45 12.83 80.67
N ASN A 380 49.15 12.44 79.60
CA ASN A 380 50.09 11.34 79.47
C ASN A 380 49.59 9.94 79.96
N LYS A 381 48.21 9.78 79.96
CA LYS A 381 47.55 8.53 80.48
C LYS A 381 47.18 7.60 79.33
N LYS A 382 48.06 6.57 79.06
CA LYS A 382 47.88 5.60 77.96
C LYS A 382 46.51 4.84 78.05
N ARG A 383 46.09 4.45 79.26
CA ARG A 383 44.77 3.73 79.42
C ARG A 383 43.60 4.52 79.00
N SER A 384 43.56 5.85 79.30
CA SER A 384 42.44 6.76 78.86
C SER A 384 42.39 6.88 77.32
N LEU A 385 43.56 7.04 76.66
CA LEU A 385 43.60 7.10 75.21
C LEU A 385 43.10 5.83 74.54
N ILE A 386 43.49 4.64 75.02
CA ILE A 386 43.01 3.36 74.47
C ILE A 386 41.51 3.21 74.65
N SER A 387 40.98 3.58 75.83
CA SER A 387 39.54 3.54 76.06
C SER A 387 38.76 4.47 75.15
N GLU A 388 39.20 5.71 74.95
CA GLU A 388 38.56 6.66 74.06
C GLU A 388 38.62 6.23 72.59
N LEU A 389 39.76 5.70 72.12
CA LEU A 389 39.87 5.19 70.78
C LEU A 389 38.95 3.97 70.53
N LEU A 390 38.90 3.02 71.50
CA LEU A 390 37.93 1.92 71.43
C LEU A 390 36.49 2.39 71.40
N GLN A 391 36.14 3.39 72.16
CA GLN A 391 34.80 3.98 72.15
C GLN A 391 34.43 4.64 70.83
N ILE A 392 35.41 5.34 70.18
CA ILE A 392 35.26 5.90 68.85
C ILE A 392 35.02 4.77 67.83
N VAL A 393 35.77 3.69 67.86
CA VAL A 393 35.65 2.55 66.97
C VAL A 393 34.31 1.82 67.19
N GLU A 394 33.91 1.59 68.43
CA GLU A 394 32.62 0.94 68.75
C GLU A 394 31.41 1.79 68.30
N THR A 395 31.46 3.12 68.53
CA THR A 395 30.40 4.05 68.08
C THR A 395 30.28 4.08 66.53
N GLU A 396 31.41 4.07 65.83
CA GLU A 396 31.37 4.03 64.34
C GLU A 396 30.89 2.68 63.83
N ASN A 397 31.33 1.57 64.43
CA ASN A 397 30.81 0.24 64.06
C ASN A 397 29.33 0.07 64.36
N ALA A 398 28.80 0.62 65.45
CA ALA A 398 27.37 0.62 65.76
C ALA A 398 26.57 1.46 64.74
N LYS A 399 27.08 2.60 64.30
CA LYS A 399 26.48 3.43 63.24
C LYS A 399 26.47 2.70 61.88
N ARG A 400 27.54 1.95 61.54
CA ARG A 400 27.57 1.13 60.33
C ARG A 400 26.51 0.03 60.32
N LYS A 401 26.33 -0.71 61.42
CA LYS A 401 25.30 -1.75 61.56
C LYS A 401 23.87 -1.17 61.42
N ARG A 402 23.57 -0.03 62.06
CA ARG A 402 22.25 0.64 61.93
C ARG A 402 21.97 1.14 60.51
N LYS A 403 22.98 1.63 59.78
CA LYS A 403 22.80 2.07 58.38
C LYS A 403 22.52 0.92 57.42
N SER A 404 23.13 -0.24 57.63
CA SER A 404 22.90 -1.40 56.72
C SER A 404 21.45 -1.86 56.78
N ASN A 405 20.81 -1.82 57.94
CA ASN A 405 19.38 -2.18 58.13
C ASN A 405 18.42 -1.11 57.57
N ALA A 406 18.79 0.17 57.64
CA ALA A 406 17.98 1.25 57.09
C ALA A 406 18.08 1.29 55.55
N VAL A 407 19.25 1.03 54.99
CA VAL A 407 19.48 0.92 53.52
C VAL A 407 18.73 -0.29 52.98
N HIS A 408 18.79 -1.44 53.67
CA HIS A 408 18.03 -2.64 53.26
C HIS A 408 16.50 -2.45 53.30
N LYS A 409 15.99 -1.70 54.29
CA LYS A 409 14.55 -1.33 54.32
C LYS A 409 14.17 -0.38 53.18
N LYS A 410 14.99 0.62 52.82
CA LYS A 410 14.74 1.52 51.69
C LYS A 410 14.79 0.77 50.36
N GLU A 411 15.80 -0.06 50.15
CA GLU A 411 15.88 -0.89 48.91
C GLU A 411 14.71 -1.86 48.78
N GLN A 412 14.21 -2.43 49.86
CA GLN A 412 13.01 -3.26 49.85
C GLN A 412 11.75 -2.46 49.52
N GLN A 413 11.65 -1.23 50.04
CA GLN A 413 10.52 -0.34 49.73
C GLN A 413 10.55 0.12 48.25
N GLU A 414 11.70 0.48 47.73
CA GLU A 414 11.88 0.84 46.32
C GLU A 414 11.60 -0.33 45.40
N LYS A 415 12.10 -1.53 45.69
CA LYS A 415 11.78 -2.77 44.92
C LYS A 415 10.30 -3.09 44.95
N ARG A 416 9.57 -2.83 46.06
CA ARG A 416 8.12 -3.00 46.16
C ARG A 416 7.36 -1.92 45.39
N ALA A 417 7.84 -0.67 45.33
CA ALA A 417 7.25 0.42 44.56
C ALA A 417 7.41 0.18 43.05
N ILE A 418 8.62 -0.19 42.60
CA ILE A 418 8.90 -0.54 41.22
C ILE A 418 8.08 -1.75 40.74
N LYS A 419 7.95 -2.77 41.61
CA LYS A 419 7.11 -3.94 41.30
C LYS A 419 5.61 -3.58 41.18
N LYS A 420 5.10 -2.66 41.98
CA LYS A 420 3.71 -2.15 41.90
C LYS A 420 3.51 -1.33 40.60
N GLU A 421 4.47 -0.51 40.23
CA GLU A 421 4.41 0.32 39.02
C GLU A 421 4.50 -0.52 37.72
N VAL A 422 5.36 -1.53 37.72
CA VAL A 422 5.46 -2.49 36.61
C VAL A 422 4.19 -3.31 36.46
N VAL A 423 3.60 -3.79 37.57
CA VAL A 423 2.33 -4.52 37.54
C VAL A 423 1.18 -3.63 37.03
N ALA A 424 1.15 -2.35 37.43
CA ALA A 424 0.14 -1.38 36.97
C ALA A 424 0.31 -1.10 35.45
N LYS A 425 1.54 -0.87 34.97
CA LYS A 425 1.82 -0.68 33.53
C LYS A 425 1.50 -1.92 32.70
N VAL A 426 1.82 -3.11 33.19
CA VAL A 426 1.47 -4.38 32.53
C VAL A 426 -0.06 -4.60 32.51
N ALA A 427 -0.79 -4.18 33.53
CA ALA A 427 -2.24 -4.26 33.56
C ALA A 427 -2.90 -3.32 32.54
N VAL A 428 -2.36 -2.10 32.35
CA VAL A 428 -2.82 -1.15 31.32
C VAL A 428 -2.57 -1.71 29.91
N VAL A 429 -1.35 -2.20 29.64
CA VAL A 429 -1.02 -2.81 28.34
C VAL A 429 -1.85 -4.07 28.05
N ARG A 430 -2.19 -4.86 29.11
CA ARG A 430 -3.09 -6.01 28.97
C ARG A 430 -4.53 -5.58 28.67
N LYS A 431 -5.00 -4.49 29.27
CA LYS A 431 -6.33 -3.91 28.96
C LYS A 431 -6.40 -3.34 27.55
N GLU A 432 -5.35 -2.67 27.08
CA GLU A 432 -5.27 -2.17 25.70
C GLU A 432 -5.19 -3.30 24.68
N LYS A 433 -4.37 -4.34 24.92
CA LYS A 433 -4.33 -5.55 24.09
C LYS A 433 -5.66 -6.33 24.11
N LYS A 434 -6.42 -6.29 25.21
CA LYS A 434 -7.75 -6.91 25.28
C LYS A 434 -8.78 -6.12 24.47
N LYS A 435 -8.75 -4.77 24.52
CA LYS A 435 -9.58 -3.91 23.68
C LYS A 435 -9.24 -4.05 22.18
N GLN A 436 -7.96 -4.16 21.80
CA GLN A 436 -7.54 -4.41 20.42
C GLN A 436 -7.89 -5.82 19.92
N LYS A 437 -8.07 -6.81 20.82
CA LYS A 437 -8.56 -8.15 20.45
C LYS A 437 -10.08 -8.22 20.28
N GLU A 438 -10.81 -7.34 20.94
CA GLU A 438 -12.28 -7.27 20.82
C GLU A 438 -12.75 -6.50 19.57
N THR A 439 -11.86 -5.74 18.92
CA THR A 439 -12.13 -4.99 17.67
C THR A 439 -11.65 -5.70 16.41
N LYS A 440 -11.09 -6.93 16.49
CA LYS A 440 -10.79 -7.72 15.30
C LYS A 440 -11.97 -8.63 14.96
N PRO A 441 -12.44 -8.68 13.70
CA PRO A 441 -13.50 -9.61 13.28
C PRO A 441 -13.09 -11.04 13.58
N LYS A 442 -14.02 -11.83 14.06
CA LYS A 442 -13.83 -13.26 14.33
C LYS A 442 -13.47 -13.97 13.04
N GLU A 443 -12.23 -14.41 12.92
CA GLU A 443 -11.78 -15.28 11.86
C GLU A 443 -12.47 -16.64 11.94
N ASN A 444 -12.89 -17.09 10.79
CA ASN A 444 -13.58 -18.28 10.37
C ASN A 444 -13.31 -19.55 11.19
N PHE A 445 -14.42 -20.19 11.53
CA PHE A 445 -14.56 -21.57 11.95
C PHE A 445 -13.83 -22.51 10.95
N ARG A 446 -12.66 -23.01 11.34
CA ARG A 446 -12.02 -24.14 10.65
C ARG A 446 -12.45 -25.43 11.34
N PRO A 447 -12.81 -26.50 10.62
CA PRO A 447 -13.16 -27.77 11.22
C PRO A 447 -11.98 -28.30 12.03
N LYS A 448 -12.23 -28.79 13.25
CA LYS A 448 -11.22 -29.46 14.07
C LYS A 448 -10.80 -30.77 13.39
N VAL A 449 -9.66 -30.75 12.76
CA VAL A 449 -9.05 -31.98 12.23
C VAL A 449 -8.51 -32.79 13.40
N THR A 450 -8.97 -34.02 13.54
CA THR A 450 -8.42 -35.00 14.50
C THR A 450 -7.22 -35.68 13.87
N PHE A 451 -6.05 -35.53 14.48
CA PHE A 451 -4.82 -36.17 14.05
C PHE A 451 -4.70 -37.60 14.61
N GLN A 452 -4.01 -38.49 13.91
CA GLN A 452 -3.69 -39.84 14.32
C GLN A 452 -2.17 -40.09 14.24
N ILE A 453 -1.69 -41.06 15.00
CA ILE A 453 -0.28 -41.47 14.95
C ILE A 453 0.04 -42.07 13.58
N GLY A 454 1.06 -41.51 12.92
CA GLY A 454 1.46 -41.88 11.56
C GLY A 454 0.93 -40.92 10.47
N ASP A 455 0.10 -39.91 10.80
CA ASP A 455 -0.29 -38.89 9.85
C ASP A 455 0.91 -38.03 9.47
N LYS A 456 1.01 -37.62 8.20
CA LYS A 456 1.98 -36.65 7.73
C LYS A 456 1.46 -35.24 7.96
N VAL A 457 2.19 -34.46 8.70
CA VAL A 457 1.82 -33.11 9.12
C VAL A 457 2.91 -32.10 8.83
N ARG A 458 2.53 -30.85 8.72
CA ARG A 458 3.41 -29.70 8.52
C ARG A 458 3.08 -28.63 9.56
N MET A 459 4.07 -27.87 10.02
CA MET A 459 3.84 -26.67 10.80
C MET A 459 3.29 -25.54 9.91
N PHE A 460 2.39 -24.70 10.41
CA PHE A 460 1.84 -23.56 9.67
C PHE A 460 2.91 -22.60 9.14
N ASP A 461 4.02 -22.45 9.86
CA ASP A 461 5.12 -21.55 9.50
C ASP A 461 6.33 -22.30 8.85
N GLY A 462 6.18 -23.62 8.56
CA GLY A 462 7.27 -24.48 8.07
C GLY A 462 6.98 -25.13 6.73
N LYS A 463 8.00 -25.33 5.90
CA LYS A 463 7.94 -26.07 4.65
C LYS A 463 8.17 -27.58 4.81
N ALA A 464 8.75 -27.99 5.95
CA ALA A 464 9.09 -29.40 6.19
C ALA A 464 7.86 -30.21 6.59
N VAL A 465 7.70 -31.39 5.99
CA VAL A 465 6.66 -32.38 6.31
C VAL A 465 7.28 -33.48 7.17
N GLY A 466 6.64 -33.77 8.30
CA GLY A 466 7.06 -34.84 9.21
C GLY A 466 5.90 -35.77 9.55
N THR A 467 6.18 -36.92 10.12
CA THR A 467 5.20 -37.92 10.59
C THR A 467 4.99 -37.82 12.10
N ILE A 468 3.75 -37.97 12.56
CA ILE A 468 3.43 -37.98 13.99
C ILE A 468 3.83 -39.33 14.58
N ASP A 469 4.81 -39.36 15.48
CA ASP A 469 5.25 -40.55 16.20
C ASP A 469 4.42 -40.80 17.48
N THR A 470 4.13 -39.72 18.24
CA THR A 470 3.29 -39.79 19.44
C THR A 470 2.37 -38.58 19.51
N LEU A 471 1.14 -38.79 20.04
CA LEU A 471 0.12 -37.79 20.17
C LEU A 471 -0.39 -37.73 21.62
N GLU A 472 -0.21 -36.60 22.28
CA GLU A 472 -0.78 -36.29 23.60
C GLU A 472 -1.88 -35.23 23.46
N LYS A 473 -2.74 -35.07 24.48
CA LYS A 473 -3.96 -34.23 24.41
C LYS A 473 -3.77 -32.80 23.82
N LYS A 474 -2.57 -32.23 23.89
CA LYS A 474 -2.27 -30.89 23.35
C LYS A 474 -0.93 -30.82 22.60
N LYS A 475 -0.14 -31.87 22.59
CA LYS A 475 1.20 -31.90 22.00
C LYS A 475 1.37 -33.16 21.14
N ALA A 476 2.08 -33.02 20.03
CA ALA A 476 2.49 -34.11 19.17
C ALA A 476 4.02 -34.11 19.00
N ILE A 477 4.63 -35.28 18.99
CA ILE A 477 6.03 -35.43 18.57
C ILE A 477 6.02 -35.77 17.09
N VAL A 478 6.61 -34.86 16.31
CA VAL A 478 6.68 -34.97 14.85
C VAL A 478 8.11 -35.28 14.45
N ASN A 479 8.28 -36.31 13.66
CA ASN A 479 9.55 -36.81 13.15
C ASN A 479 9.75 -36.31 11.72
N TYR A 480 10.79 -35.54 11.50
CA TYR A 480 11.18 -34.98 10.20
C TYR A 480 12.27 -35.79 9.49
N GLY A 481 12.56 -37.01 9.97
CA GLY A 481 13.59 -37.90 9.42
C GLY A 481 14.98 -37.66 9.99
N ILE A 482 15.42 -36.44 10.11
CA ILE A 482 16.74 -36.04 10.63
C ILE A 482 16.67 -35.72 12.14
N PHE A 483 15.53 -35.20 12.60
CA PHE A 483 15.28 -34.84 14.00
C PHE A 483 13.80 -34.98 14.35
N THR A 484 13.53 -35.14 15.64
CA THR A 484 12.17 -35.15 16.20
C THR A 484 11.93 -33.88 17.01
N THR A 485 10.73 -33.32 16.92
CA THR A 485 10.38 -32.10 17.67
C THR A 485 9.01 -32.20 18.31
N GLN A 486 8.83 -31.63 19.49
CA GLN A 486 7.56 -31.57 20.18
C GLN A 486 6.84 -30.28 19.82
N VAL A 487 5.66 -30.38 19.21
CA VAL A 487 4.87 -29.27 18.70
C VAL A 487 3.44 -29.30 19.26
N ASN A 488 2.83 -28.13 19.47
CA ASN A 488 1.42 -28.06 19.83
C ASN A 488 0.54 -28.52 18.64
N VAL A 489 -0.44 -29.38 18.92
CA VAL A 489 -1.39 -29.92 17.92
C VAL A 489 -2.11 -28.79 17.14
N GLU A 490 -2.34 -27.64 17.77
CA GLU A 490 -2.99 -26.46 17.15
C GLU A 490 -2.10 -25.74 16.09
N ALA A 491 -0.80 -26.03 16.06
CA ALA A 491 0.16 -25.47 15.11
C ALA A 491 0.45 -26.39 13.92
N LEU A 492 -0.26 -27.52 13.81
CA LEU A 492 -0.06 -28.52 12.78
C LEU A 492 -1.18 -28.49 11.74
N GLU A 493 -0.80 -28.69 10.49
CA GLU A 493 -1.68 -28.87 9.34
C GLU A 493 -1.52 -30.30 8.80
N LEU A 494 -2.63 -30.98 8.55
CA LEU A 494 -2.62 -32.33 7.98
C LEU A 494 -2.28 -32.26 6.50
N VAL A 495 -1.22 -32.94 6.08
CA VAL A 495 -0.79 -33.03 4.68
C VAL A 495 -1.31 -34.32 4.05
N GLU A 496 -1.18 -35.45 4.73
CA GLU A 496 -1.60 -36.77 4.22
C GLU A 496 -2.00 -37.69 5.38
N ARG A 497 -3.10 -38.41 5.26
CA ARG A 497 -3.51 -39.41 6.23
C ARG A 497 -2.86 -40.76 5.97
N LYS A 498 -2.47 -41.46 7.01
CA LYS A 498 -2.00 -42.82 6.93
C LYS A 498 -3.15 -43.69 6.39
N GLN A 499 -3.00 -44.25 5.19
CA GLN A 499 -3.91 -45.31 4.70
C GLN A 499 -3.74 -46.55 5.58
N LYS A 500 -4.87 -47.14 5.98
CA LYS A 500 -4.88 -48.40 6.74
C LYS A 500 -4.42 -49.56 5.90
#